data_643918ccbcb900c0cc50bf584b6e44b3
#
_entry.id   643918ccbcb900c0cc50bf584b6e44b3
#
_cell.length_a   1.000
_cell.length_b   1.000
_cell.length_c   1.000
_cell.angle_alpha   90.00
_cell.angle_beta   90.00
_cell.angle_gamma   90.00
#
_symmetry.space_group_name_H-M   'P 1'
#
loop_
_entity.id
_entity.type
_entity.pdbx_description
1 polymer ?
#
loop_
_entity_poly.entity_id
_entity_poly.type
_entity_poly.pdbx_seq_one_letter_code
_entity_poly.pdbx_strand_id
1 'polypeptide(L)'
;TGYYFSAEPGEKYKQLRNDSSISYLQNGESNKYLKVLVVVDKIKRIQTKNGEPMSFVDVTDNSGKGNLTLFPNTHRRFIQHFEEGDTILVEGKVESTEPSVKIIVNKIVHADVLMNNLNKKNASKENTKNNSEVKDVLYIRFNSLQDEKKKRQALLEVLRVHHGATPVIIYDEKTKQQKAFKEKYYINMTDNLSEILEKMFGKDNFMLKKVKK
;
A
#
# COMPACT_ATOMS: atom_id res chain seq x y z
N THR A 1 -18.40 31.11 -17.39
CA THR A 1 -17.60 31.63 -16.25
C THR A 1 -16.83 30.50 -15.65
N GLY A 2 -15.56 30.36 -16.12
CA GLY A 2 -14.67 29.32 -15.66
C GLY A 2 -14.17 29.64 -14.26
N TYR A 3 -14.38 28.72 -13.32
CA TYR A 3 -13.69 28.75 -12.05
C TYR A 3 -12.28 28.17 -12.29
N TYR A 4 -11.29 29.05 -12.38
CA TYR A 4 -9.91 28.69 -12.22
C TYR A 4 -9.67 28.35 -10.75
N PHE A 5 -9.56 27.09 -10.41
CA PHE A 5 -8.98 26.68 -9.15
C PHE A 5 -7.45 26.88 -9.25
N SER A 6 -6.98 28.03 -8.76
CA SER A 6 -5.56 28.30 -8.59
C SER A 6 -5.03 27.70 -7.30
N ALA A 7 -5.00 26.38 -7.24
CA ALA A 7 -4.10 25.64 -6.37
C ALA A 7 -3.52 24.52 -7.25
N GLU A 8 -2.25 24.63 -7.59
CA GLU A 8 -1.56 23.57 -8.33
C GLU A 8 -1.73 22.25 -7.56
N PRO A 9 -2.41 21.24 -8.14
CA PRO A 9 -2.62 19.96 -7.47
C PRO A 9 -1.30 19.33 -7.04
N GLY A 10 -0.20 19.67 -7.70
CA GLY A 10 1.14 19.20 -7.41
C GLY A 10 1.72 19.66 -6.08
N GLU A 11 1.36 20.86 -5.58
CA GLU A 11 1.92 21.37 -4.31
C GLU A 11 1.41 20.60 -3.09
N LYS A 12 0.10 20.33 -3.03
CA LYS A 12 -0.53 19.59 -1.93
C LYS A 12 0.05 18.18 -1.77
N TYR A 13 0.47 17.57 -2.87
CA TYR A 13 0.90 16.17 -2.92
C TYR A 13 2.40 15.99 -3.20
N LYS A 14 3.23 17.04 -3.07
CA LYS A 14 4.70 16.97 -3.26
C LYS A 14 5.39 15.88 -2.43
N GLN A 15 4.80 15.49 -1.31
CA GLN A 15 5.34 14.43 -0.46
C GLN A 15 5.01 13.01 -0.97
N LEU A 16 4.07 12.88 -1.91
CA LEU A 16 3.79 11.62 -2.58
C LEU A 16 4.82 11.45 -3.69
N ARG A 17 5.84 10.65 -3.45
CA ARG A 17 6.82 10.30 -4.47
C ARG A 17 6.12 9.56 -5.61
N ASN A 18 6.17 10.15 -6.78
CA ASN A 18 5.86 9.51 -8.04
C ASN A 18 7.17 9.32 -8.82
N ASP A 19 7.32 8.17 -9.43
CA ASP A 19 8.56 7.81 -10.12
C ASP A 19 8.62 8.42 -11.53
N SER A 20 7.52 9.04 -12.00
CA SER A 20 7.39 9.49 -13.38
C SER A 20 6.38 10.64 -13.52
N SER A 21 6.55 11.43 -14.57
CA SER A 21 5.55 12.38 -15.08
C SER A 21 5.06 11.96 -16.47
N ILE A 22 3.92 12.47 -16.91
CA ILE A 22 3.38 12.14 -18.24
C ILE A 22 4.34 12.54 -19.36
N SER A 23 4.99 13.71 -19.27
CA SER A 23 5.98 14.12 -20.28
C SER A 23 7.22 13.22 -20.30
N TYR A 24 7.65 12.73 -19.15
CA TYR A 24 8.74 11.75 -19.10
C TYR A 24 8.36 10.46 -19.80
N LEU A 25 7.08 10.05 -19.70
CA LEU A 25 6.56 8.85 -20.34
C LEU A 25 6.41 9.01 -21.85
N GLN A 26 6.10 10.21 -22.35
CA GLN A 26 6.05 10.49 -23.78
C GLN A 26 7.39 10.26 -24.48
N ASN A 27 8.48 10.48 -23.76
CA ASN A 27 9.84 10.28 -24.26
C ASN A 27 10.42 8.91 -23.87
N GLY A 28 9.64 8.06 -23.20
CA GLY A 28 10.08 6.79 -22.64
C GLY A 28 9.72 5.56 -23.48
N GLU A 29 10.27 4.43 -23.07
CA GLU A 29 9.97 3.14 -23.70
C GLU A 29 8.58 2.63 -23.26
N SER A 30 7.78 2.14 -24.20
CA SER A 30 6.60 1.33 -23.92
C SER A 30 6.96 0.08 -23.11
N ASN A 31 5.98 -0.51 -22.43
CA ASN A 31 6.14 -1.71 -21.59
C ASN A 31 6.80 -1.53 -20.21
N LYS A 32 7.16 -0.31 -19.78
CA LYS A 32 7.63 -0.07 -18.39
C LYS A 32 6.46 -0.03 -17.40
N TYR A 33 6.67 -0.61 -16.23
CA TYR A 33 5.81 -0.39 -15.06
C TYR A 33 6.21 0.91 -14.37
N LEU A 34 5.22 1.67 -13.96
CA LEU A 34 5.43 2.98 -13.36
C LEU A 34 4.39 3.33 -12.32
N LYS A 35 4.72 4.39 -11.57
CA LYS A 35 3.79 5.10 -10.70
C LYS A 35 3.74 6.55 -11.12
N VAL A 36 2.55 7.06 -11.36
CA VAL A 36 2.32 8.46 -11.73
C VAL A 36 1.17 9.05 -10.92
N LEU A 37 1.36 10.28 -10.45
CA LEU A 37 0.33 11.06 -9.77
C LEU A 37 -0.36 11.93 -10.81
N VAL A 38 -1.68 11.79 -10.94
CA VAL A 38 -2.47 12.46 -11.99
C VAL A 38 -3.78 12.97 -11.45
N VAL A 39 -4.33 13.99 -12.10
CA VAL A 39 -5.70 14.46 -11.91
C VAL A 39 -6.60 13.80 -12.94
N VAL A 40 -7.76 13.36 -12.51
CA VAL A 40 -8.80 12.77 -13.36
C VAL A 40 -9.57 13.87 -14.07
N ASP A 41 -9.44 13.94 -15.39
CA ASP A 41 -10.18 14.93 -16.19
C ASP A 41 -11.56 14.42 -16.58
N LYS A 42 -11.64 13.18 -17.09
CA LYS A 42 -12.90 12.61 -17.59
C LYS A 42 -12.91 11.09 -17.49
N ILE A 43 -14.06 10.54 -17.14
CA ILE A 43 -14.28 9.09 -17.05
C ILE A 43 -15.27 8.63 -18.12
N LYS A 44 -14.80 7.81 -19.07
CA LYS A 44 -15.65 7.18 -20.09
C LYS A 44 -15.84 5.71 -19.77
N ARG A 45 -17.05 5.33 -19.38
CA ARG A 45 -17.44 3.93 -19.12
C ARG A 45 -17.97 3.32 -20.39
N ILE A 46 -17.51 2.11 -20.72
CA ILE A 46 -17.95 1.34 -21.88
C ILE A 46 -18.13 -0.13 -21.51
N GLN A 47 -18.65 -0.92 -22.43
CA GLN A 47 -18.68 -2.37 -22.36
C GLN A 47 -17.72 -2.98 -23.38
N THR A 48 -17.04 -4.05 -22.98
CA THR A 48 -16.26 -4.87 -23.92
C THR A 48 -17.16 -5.62 -24.88
N LYS A 49 -16.61 -6.27 -25.91
CA LYS A 49 -17.35 -7.14 -26.82
C LYS A 49 -18.11 -8.28 -26.10
N ASN A 50 -17.62 -8.68 -24.93
CA ASN A 50 -18.23 -9.72 -24.10
C ASN A 50 -19.24 -9.17 -23.08
N GLY A 51 -19.61 -7.88 -23.15
CA GLY A 51 -20.56 -7.24 -22.24
C GLY A 51 -19.97 -6.86 -20.86
N GLU A 52 -18.69 -7.06 -20.63
CA GLU A 52 -18.08 -6.70 -19.35
C GLU A 52 -17.76 -5.19 -19.28
N PRO A 53 -17.97 -4.54 -18.09
CA PRO A 53 -17.70 -3.12 -17.94
C PRO A 53 -16.20 -2.83 -17.92
N MET A 54 -15.77 -1.79 -18.63
CA MET A 54 -14.42 -1.23 -18.58
C MET A 54 -14.46 0.29 -18.69
N SER A 55 -13.35 0.96 -18.41
CA SER A 55 -13.26 2.42 -18.52
C SER A 55 -11.98 2.89 -19.17
N PHE A 56 -12.13 3.99 -19.91
CA PHE A 56 -11.04 4.89 -20.26
C PHE A 56 -11.14 6.14 -19.39
N VAL A 57 -10.03 6.60 -18.85
CA VAL A 57 -9.97 7.76 -17.97
C VAL A 57 -8.92 8.71 -18.53
N ASP A 58 -9.37 9.90 -18.94
CA ASP A 58 -8.48 10.97 -19.37
C ASP A 58 -7.90 11.61 -18.11
N VAL A 59 -6.60 11.81 -18.10
CA VAL A 59 -5.86 12.33 -16.93
C VAL A 59 -4.83 13.36 -17.37
N THR A 60 -4.51 14.26 -16.45
CA THR A 60 -3.44 15.25 -16.58
C THR A 60 -2.52 15.24 -15.38
N ASP A 61 -1.26 15.61 -15.61
CA ASP A 61 -0.35 16.12 -14.59
C ASP A 61 0.21 17.49 -15.04
N ASN A 62 1.13 18.07 -14.25
CA ASN A 62 1.75 19.36 -14.58
C ASN A 62 2.57 19.33 -15.89
N SER A 63 2.81 18.16 -16.45
CA SER A 63 3.69 17.97 -17.61
C SER A 63 2.93 17.61 -18.89
N GLY A 64 1.71 17.09 -18.80
CA GLY A 64 0.98 16.66 -19.99
C GLY A 64 -0.34 15.93 -19.71
N LYS A 65 -0.89 15.34 -20.79
CA LYS A 65 -2.14 14.58 -20.77
C LYS A 65 -1.89 13.12 -21.12
N GLY A 66 -2.64 12.23 -20.50
CA GLY A 66 -2.59 10.81 -20.74
C GLY A 66 -3.96 10.15 -20.64
N ASN A 67 -4.00 8.86 -20.93
CA ASN A 67 -5.21 8.06 -20.84
C ASN A 67 -4.94 6.77 -20.05
N LEU A 68 -5.83 6.45 -19.11
CA LEU A 68 -5.79 5.23 -18.33
C LEU A 68 -6.78 4.23 -18.91
N THR A 69 -6.36 2.99 -19.08
CA THR A 69 -7.23 1.88 -19.44
C THR A 69 -7.48 1.00 -18.24
N LEU A 70 -8.72 0.96 -17.78
CA LEU A 70 -9.19 0.08 -16.72
C LEU A 70 -9.96 -1.09 -17.32
N PHE A 71 -9.28 -2.22 -17.51
CA PHE A 71 -9.91 -3.46 -17.92
C PHE A 71 -10.93 -3.96 -16.88
N PRO A 72 -11.84 -4.89 -17.20
CA PRO A 72 -12.96 -5.27 -16.35
C PRO A 72 -12.62 -5.57 -14.89
N ASN A 73 -11.52 -6.29 -14.66
CA ASN A 73 -11.10 -6.60 -13.30
C ASN A 73 -10.67 -5.35 -12.52
N THR A 74 -9.93 -4.46 -13.16
CA THR A 74 -9.45 -3.21 -12.58
C THR A 74 -10.60 -2.22 -12.44
N HIS A 75 -11.48 -2.15 -13.43
CA HIS A 75 -12.68 -1.34 -13.39
C HIS A 75 -13.54 -1.68 -12.17
N ARG A 76 -13.93 -2.95 -11.97
CA ARG A 76 -14.74 -3.38 -10.82
C ARG A 76 -14.10 -3.05 -9.47
N ARG A 77 -12.76 -3.06 -9.39
CA ARG A 77 -12.03 -2.80 -8.14
C ARG A 77 -11.90 -1.34 -7.80
N PHE A 78 -11.77 -0.46 -8.77
CA PHE A 78 -11.31 0.90 -8.52
C PHE A 78 -12.25 2.01 -8.98
N ILE A 79 -13.18 1.76 -9.92
CA ILE A 79 -13.99 2.82 -10.55
C ILE A 79 -14.90 3.59 -9.56
N GLN A 80 -15.24 2.98 -8.42
CA GLN A 80 -16.06 3.60 -7.38
C GLN A 80 -15.24 4.38 -6.33
N HIS A 81 -13.92 4.38 -6.45
CA HIS A 81 -13.03 4.98 -5.46
C HIS A 81 -12.47 6.34 -5.89
N PHE A 82 -12.84 6.84 -7.05
CA PHE A 82 -12.43 8.16 -7.54
C PHE A 82 -13.45 8.71 -8.53
N GLU A 83 -13.46 10.04 -8.66
CA GLU A 83 -14.35 10.81 -9.53
C GLU A 83 -13.54 11.80 -10.40
N GLU A 84 -14.23 12.47 -11.34
CA GLU A 84 -13.62 13.55 -12.14
C GLU A 84 -13.22 14.72 -11.22
N GLY A 85 -12.00 15.21 -11.37
CA GLY A 85 -11.37 16.20 -10.50
C GLY A 85 -10.48 15.63 -9.39
N ASP A 86 -10.55 14.33 -9.10
CA ASP A 86 -9.73 13.71 -8.07
C ASP A 86 -8.28 13.59 -8.49
N THR A 87 -7.39 13.70 -7.50
CA THR A 87 -5.97 13.36 -7.66
C THR A 87 -5.73 11.93 -7.22
N ILE A 88 -5.20 11.12 -8.11
CA ILE A 88 -4.95 9.69 -7.87
C ILE A 88 -3.50 9.31 -8.19
N LEU A 89 -2.95 8.38 -7.41
CA LEU A 89 -1.71 7.69 -7.74
C LEU A 89 -2.05 6.41 -8.50
N VAL A 90 -1.55 6.32 -9.72
CA VAL A 90 -1.75 5.18 -10.63
C VAL A 90 -0.49 4.35 -10.70
N GLU A 91 -0.61 3.06 -10.48
CA GLU A 91 0.41 2.06 -10.80
C GLU A 91 -0.05 1.28 -12.02
N GLY A 92 0.76 1.23 -13.06
CA GLY A 92 0.38 0.57 -14.29
C GLY A 92 1.53 0.37 -15.26
N LYS A 93 1.19 -0.18 -16.42
CA LYS A 93 2.11 -0.45 -17.52
C LYS A 93 1.84 0.51 -18.65
N VAL A 94 2.87 1.15 -19.19
CA VAL A 94 2.75 1.98 -20.40
C VAL A 94 2.49 1.07 -21.59
N GLU A 95 1.37 1.28 -22.27
CA GLU A 95 1.01 0.55 -23.50
C GLU A 95 1.50 1.30 -24.76
N SER A 96 1.30 2.61 -24.77
CA SER A 96 1.63 3.47 -25.90
C SER A 96 2.01 4.85 -25.41
N THR A 97 2.91 5.51 -26.14
CA THR A 97 3.36 6.88 -25.89
C THR A 97 2.89 7.85 -26.97
N GLU A 98 2.45 7.35 -28.14
CA GLU A 98 1.96 8.15 -29.26
C GLU A 98 0.53 7.74 -29.67
N PRO A 99 -0.34 8.69 -30.06
CA PRO A 99 -0.19 10.16 -29.98
C PRO A 99 -0.34 10.70 -28.57
N SER A 100 -0.64 9.87 -27.59
CA SER A 100 -0.73 10.20 -26.17
C SER A 100 -0.32 9.01 -25.32
N VAL A 101 0.15 9.28 -24.09
CA VAL A 101 0.51 8.23 -23.15
C VAL A 101 -0.72 7.44 -22.76
N LYS A 102 -0.71 6.14 -22.99
CA LYS A 102 -1.72 5.18 -22.54
C LYS A 102 -1.14 4.27 -21.49
N ILE A 103 -1.83 4.15 -20.37
CA ILE A 103 -1.40 3.33 -19.24
C ILE A 103 -2.46 2.28 -18.95
N ILE A 104 -2.07 1.01 -19.00
CA ILE A 104 -2.88 -0.10 -18.50
C ILE A 104 -2.76 -0.11 -16.98
N VAL A 105 -3.87 0.12 -16.29
CA VAL A 105 -3.91 0.28 -14.84
C VAL A 105 -3.88 -1.06 -14.14
N ASN A 106 -3.00 -1.17 -13.14
CA ASN A 106 -2.95 -2.30 -12.21
C ASN A 106 -3.54 -1.94 -10.85
N LYS A 107 -3.27 -0.69 -10.40
CA LYS A 107 -3.72 -0.21 -9.10
C LYS A 107 -3.94 1.30 -9.12
N ILE A 108 -4.97 1.72 -8.39
CA ILE A 108 -5.27 3.15 -8.13
C ILE A 108 -5.36 3.35 -6.63
N VAL A 109 -4.83 4.46 -6.15
CA VAL A 109 -5.00 4.93 -4.77
C VAL A 109 -5.28 6.41 -4.80
N HIS A 110 -6.33 6.84 -4.11
CA HIS A 110 -6.65 8.27 -3.98
C HIS A 110 -5.53 8.99 -3.22
N ALA A 111 -5.10 10.16 -3.72
CA ALA A 111 -3.96 10.88 -3.15
C ALA A 111 -4.19 11.30 -1.69
N ASP A 112 -5.41 11.69 -1.33
CA ASP A 112 -5.75 12.04 0.06
C ASP A 112 -5.62 10.86 1.02
N VAL A 113 -5.95 9.64 0.60
CA VAL A 113 -5.75 8.43 1.41
C VAL A 113 -4.27 8.22 1.69
N LEU A 114 -3.42 8.44 0.69
CA LEU A 114 -1.96 8.35 0.85
C LEU A 114 -1.42 9.45 1.75
N MET A 115 -1.89 10.70 1.60
CA MET A 115 -1.51 11.82 2.45
C MET A 115 -1.92 11.60 3.90
N ASN A 116 -3.14 11.14 4.14
CA ASN A 116 -3.62 10.81 5.48
C ASN A 116 -2.78 9.71 6.14
N ASN A 117 -2.35 8.72 5.37
CA ASN A 117 -1.46 7.67 5.86
C ASN A 117 -0.04 8.19 6.14
N LEU A 118 0.48 9.13 5.31
CA LEU A 118 1.76 9.79 5.56
C LEU A 118 1.69 10.71 6.78
N ASN A 119 0.61 11.50 6.91
CA ASN A 119 0.42 12.38 8.04
C ASN A 119 0.25 11.59 9.36
N LYS A 120 -0.44 10.46 9.34
CA LYS A 120 -0.48 9.54 10.49
C LYS A 120 0.90 8.98 10.82
N LYS A 121 1.71 8.64 9.83
CA LYS A 121 3.10 8.20 10.02
C LYS A 121 4.00 9.35 10.48
N ASN A 122 3.77 10.57 10.01
CA ASN A 122 4.52 11.76 10.41
C ASN A 122 4.08 12.29 11.78
N ALA A 123 2.78 12.30 12.09
CA ALA A 123 2.26 12.59 13.44
C ALA A 123 2.77 11.57 14.48
N SER A 124 2.92 10.30 14.07
CA SER A 124 3.62 9.30 14.87
C SER A 124 5.13 9.59 15.01
N LYS A 125 5.73 10.34 14.06
CA LYS A 125 7.15 10.73 14.09
C LYS A 125 7.40 12.07 14.79
N GLU A 126 6.45 13.02 14.73
CA GLU A 126 6.59 14.31 15.42
C GLU A 126 6.38 14.21 16.93
N ASN A 127 5.53 13.28 17.38
CA ASN A 127 5.44 12.94 18.81
C ASN A 127 6.67 12.16 19.34
N THR A 128 7.65 11.84 18.49
CA THR A 128 8.85 11.06 18.86
C THR A 128 10.14 11.84 18.82
N LYS A 129 10.13 13.18 18.66
CA LYS A 129 11.39 13.97 18.76
C LYS A 129 11.86 14.24 20.19
N ASN A 130 11.16 13.77 21.21
CA ASN A 130 11.54 13.94 22.60
C ASN A 130 11.42 12.69 23.48
N ASN A 131 11.49 11.46 22.90
CA ASN A 131 11.70 10.27 23.73
C ASN A 131 12.45 9.21 22.90
N SER A 132 13.52 8.67 23.44
CA SER A 132 14.20 7.47 22.94
C SER A 132 13.14 6.42 22.58
N GLU A 133 12.96 6.12 21.27
CA GLU A 133 11.90 5.24 20.79
C GLU A 133 12.06 3.83 21.35
N VAL A 134 11.26 3.53 22.35
CA VAL A 134 11.03 2.18 22.81
C VAL A 134 9.89 1.62 21.98
N LYS A 135 10.16 0.69 21.08
CA LYS A 135 9.13 0.00 20.31
C LYS A 135 8.82 -1.34 20.95
N ASP A 136 7.53 -1.61 21.11
CA ASP A 136 7.09 -2.94 21.51
C ASP A 136 7.31 -3.90 20.33
N VAL A 137 7.91 -5.03 20.59
CA VAL A 137 8.16 -6.11 19.64
C VAL A 137 7.68 -7.42 20.25
N LEU A 138 6.84 -8.15 19.55
CA LEU A 138 6.42 -9.47 19.96
C LEU A 138 7.47 -10.51 19.54
N TYR A 139 8.05 -11.19 20.50
CA TYR A 139 8.93 -12.34 20.29
C TYR A 139 8.16 -13.63 20.55
N ILE A 140 8.26 -14.59 19.63
CA ILE A 140 7.67 -15.92 19.77
C ILE A 140 8.76 -16.97 19.56
N ARG A 141 8.91 -17.88 20.52
CA ARG A 141 9.88 -18.96 20.47
C ARG A 141 9.26 -20.23 19.93
N PHE A 142 9.94 -20.83 18.97
CA PHE A 142 9.68 -22.17 18.46
C PHE A 142 10.82 -23.09 18.86
N ASN A 143 10.52 -24.33 19.22
CA ASN A 143 11.57 -25.34 19.46
C ASN A 143 12.28 -25.68 18.14
N SER A 144 11.52 -25.82 17.06
CA SER A 144 12.04 -25.99 15.70
C SER A 144 11.01 -25.50 14.67
N LEU A 145 11.38 -24.55 13.82
CA LEU A 145 10.53 -24.05 12.75
C LEU A 145 10.24 -25.08 11.66
N GLN A 146 11.12 -26.09 11.50
CA GLN A 146 10.93 -27.17 10.54
C GLN A 146 9.96 -28.22 11.05
N ASP A 147 10.07 -28.58 12.31
CA ASP A 147 9.27 -29.65 12.92
C ASP A 147 7.86 -29.15 13.29
N GLU A 148 7.71 -27.84 13.56
CA GLU A 148 6.46 -27.21 13.97
C GLU A 148 5.75 -26.45 12.80
N LYS A 149 5.83 -26.97 11.57
CA LYS A 149 5.23 -26.31 10.38
C LYS A 149 3.73 -25.98 10.54
N LYS A 150 2.95 -26.90 11.10
CA LYS A 150 1.52 -26.69 11.35
C LYS A 150 1.27 -25.53 12.31
N LYS A 151 2.03 -25.47 13.40
CA LYS A 151 1.95 -24.41 14.41
C LYS A 151 2.33 -23.03 13.84
N ARG A 152 3.35 -23.01 12.97
CA ARG A 152 3.72 -21.80 12.23
C ARG A 152 2.63 -21.33 11.27
N GLN A 153 1.96 -22.24 10.57
CA GLN A 153 0.87 -21.90 9.66
C GLN A 153 -0.34 -21.34 10.43
N ALA A 154 -0.71 -21.97 11.54
CA ALA A 154 -1.77 -21.47 12.41
C ALA A 154 -1.43 -20.07 12.97
N LEU A 155 -0.17 -19.83 13.35
CA LEU A 155 0.27 -18.50 13.78
C LEU A 155 0.05 -17.45 12.67
N LEU A 156 0.38 -17.75 11.41
CA LEU A 156 0.21 -16.81 10.30
C LEU A 156 -1.26 -16.41 10.10
N GLU A 157 -2.21 -17.34 10.30
CA GLU A 157 -3.64 -17.03 10.23
C GLU A 157 -4.06 -16.11 11.40
N VAL A 158 -3.59 -16.40 12.60
CA VAL A 158 -3.86 -15.53 13.79
C VAL A 158 -3.29 -14.12 13.57
N LEU A 159 -2.05 -13.98 13.09
CA LEU A 159 -1.44 -12.68 12.85
C LEU A 159 -2.16 -11.85 11.76
N ARG A 160 -2.76 -12.52 10.77
CA ARG A 160 -3.56 -11.83 9.72
C ARG A 160 -4.83 -11.20 10.28
N VAL A 161 -5.48 -11.86 11.23
CA VAL A 161 -6.72 -11.38 11.84
C VAL A 161 -6.46 -10.21 12.79
N HIS A 162 -5.33 -10.22 13.49
CA HIS A 162 -4.96 -9.23 14.50
C HIS A 162 -3.99 -8.16 13.99
N HIS A 163 -4.15 -7.73 12.74
CA HIS A 163 -3.25 -6.77 12.09
C HIS A 163 -3.09 -5.47 12.88
N GLY A 164 -1.83 -4.96 12.98
CA GLY A 164 -1.49 -3.75 13.70
C GLY A 164 -0.10 -3.21 13.39
N ALA A 165 0.52 -2.52 14.34
CA ALA A 165 1.80 -1.84 14.18
C ALA A 165 2.98 -2.50 14.92
N THR A 166 2.72 -3.49 15.78
CA THR A 166 3.75 -4.17 16.57
C THR A 166 4.48 -5.24 15.75
N PRO A 167 5.79 -5.10 15.50
CA PRO A 167 6.58 -6.10 14.81
C PRO A 167 6.56 -7.46 15.52
N VAL A 168 6.62 -8.53 14.72
CA VAL A 168 6.69 -9.91 15.22
C VAL A 168 7.99 -10.55 14.78
N ILE A 169 8.73 -11.09 15.74
CA ILE A 169 9.97 -11.83 15.54
C ILE A 169 9.80 -13.24 16.07
N ILE A 170 10.13 -14.22 15.27
CA ILE A 170 10.18 -15.61 15.69
C ILE A 170 11.63 -16.01 15.96
N TYR A 171 11.83 -16.81 17.00
CA TYR A 171 13.11 -17.40 17.37
C TYR A 171 13.01 -18.92 17.27
N ASP A 172 13.92 -19.53 16.52
CA ASP A 172 14.07 -20.97 16.39
C ASP A 172 15.15 -21.45 17.36
N GLU A 173 14.75 -22.22 18.37
CA GLU A 173 15.65 -22.68 19.42
C GLU A 173 16.68 -23.70 18.92
N LYS A 174 16.30 -24.53 17.95
CA LYS A 174 17.17 -25.56 17.38
C LYS A 174 18.29 -24.95 16.52
N THR A 175 17.97 -23.95 15.72
CA THR A 175 18.94 -23.30 14.82
C THR A 175 19.56 -22.03 15.40
N LYS A 176 19.07 -21.56 16.56
CA LYS A 176 19.44 -20.29 17.21
C LYS A 176 19.25 -19.06 16.30
N GLN A 177 18.35 -19.14 15.31
CA GLN A 177 18.11 -18.07 14.37
C GLN A 177 16.87 -17.28 14.69
N GLN A 178 16.94 -15.98 14.44
CA GLN A 178 15.78 -15.08 14.52
C GLN A 178 15.30 -14.73 13.11
N LYS A 179 13.98 -14.64 12.96
CA LYS A 179 13.36 -14.24 11.70
C LYS A 179 12.24 -13.24 11.99
N ALA A 180 12.38 -12.02 11.46
CA ALA A 180 11.32 -11.02 11.49
C ALA A 180 10.25 -11.30 10.43
N PHE A 181 9.00 -11.12 10.79
CA PHE A 181 7.91 -11.13 9.84
C PHE A 181 7.83 -9.81 9.06
N LYS A 182 7.28 -9.88 7.84
CA LYS A 182 6.98 -8.69 7.03
C LYS A 182 5.86 -7.88 7.69
N GLU A 183 5.80 -6.59 7.40
CA GLU A 183 4.84 -5.63 7.97
C GLU A 183 3.37 -6.09 7.89
N LYS A 184 3.00 -6.84 6.86
CA LYS A 184 1.65 -7.44 6.72
C LYS A 184 1.26 -8.44 7.82
N TYR A 185 2.19 -8.85 8.66
CA TYR A 185 1.99 -9.73 9.82
C TYR A 185 2.26 -9.04 11.15
N TYR A 186 2.43 -7.71 11.14
CA TYR A 186 2.48 -6.94 12.38
C TYR A 186 1.11 -6.95 13.03
N ILE A 187 1.11 -6.89 14.36
CA ILE A 187 -0.10 -7.12 15.17
C ILE A 187 -0.49 -5.91 16.00
N ASN A 188 -1.75 -5.90 16.40
CA ASN A 188 -2.22 -5.11 17.53
C ASN A 188 -2.36 -6.06 18.72
N MET A 189 -1.52 -5.88 19.77
CA MET A 189 -1.55 -6.75 20.95
C MET A 189 -2.80 -6.44 21.76
N THR A 190 -3.68 -7.43 21.89
CA THR A 190 -4.93 -7.39 22.66
C THR A 190 -4.94 -8.55 23.65
N ASP A 191 -5.76 -8.46 24.71
CA ASP A 191 -5.90 -9.54 25.68
C ASP A 191 -6.34 -10.85 25.01
N ASN A 192 -7.26 -10.77 24.04
CA ASN A 192 -7.70 -11.91 23.25
C ASN A 192 -6.55 -12.56 22.47
N LEU A 193 -5.69 -11.75 21.82
CA LEU A 193 -4.51 -12.29 21.13
C LEU A 193 -3.53 -12.94 22.11
N SER A 194 -3.34 -12.34 23.28
CA SER A 194 -2.49 -12.90 24.33
C SER A 194 -2.97 -14.29 24.76
N GLU A 195 -4.27 -14.47 25.00
CA GLU A 195 -4.84 -15.77 25.33
C GLU A 195 -4.67 -16.81 24.21
N ILE A 196 -4.84 -16.40 22.96
CA ILE A 196 -4.63 -17.29 21.79
C ILE A 196 -3.17 -17.73 21.73
N LEU A 197 -2.23 -16.79 21.87
CA LEU A 197 -0.80 -17.09 21.87
C LEU A 197 -0.40 -17.99 23.05
N GLU A 198 -0.96 -17.75 24.23
CA GLU A 198 -0.73 -18.59 25.41
C GLU A 198 -1.21 -20.04 25.17
N LYS A 199 -2.38 -20.23 24.59
CA LYS A 199 -2.90 -21.56 24.22
C LYS A 199 -2.04 -22.25 23.15
N MET A 200 -1.49 -21.47 22.20
CA MET A 200 -0.70 -22.02 21.11
C MET A 200 0.75 -22.36 21.50
N PHE A 201 1.38 -21.51 22.29
CA PHE A 201 2.81 -21.56 22.55
C PHE A 201 3.15 -21.83 24.01
N GLY A 202 2.21 -21.59 24.95
CA GLY A 202 2.48 -21.56 26.39
C GLY A 202 3.04 -20.20 26.82
N LYS A 203 2.86 -19.88 28.09
CA LYS A 203 3.13 -18.57 28.66
C LYS A 203 4.59 -18.11 28.52
N ASP A 204 5.53 -19.06 28.54
CA ASP A 204 6.98 -18.79 28.52
C ASP A 204 7.57 -18.71 27.11
N ASN A 205 6.79 -18.96 26.08
CA ASN A 205 7.26 -19.02 24.69
C ASN A 205 6.88 -17.81 23.83
N PHE A 206 6.26 -16.80 24.42
CA PHE A 206 6.11 -15.51 23.77
C PHE A 206 6.27 -14.37 24.78
N MET A 207 6.74 -13.23 24.32
CA MET A 207 6.89 -12.05 25.14
C MET A 207 6.84 -10.76 24.32
N LEU A 208 6.23 -9.72 24.87
CA LEU A 208 6.30 -8.36 24.35
C LEU A 208 7.51 -7.66 24.98
N LYS A 209 8.51 -7.32 24.18
CA LYS A 209 9.70 -6.58 24.64
C LYS A 209 9.69 -5.16 24.12
N LYS A 210 10.07 -4.23 24.99
CA LYS A 210 10.39 -2.86 24.62
C LYS A 210 11.84 -2.81 24.12
N VAL A 211 12.01 -2.53 22.83
CA VAL A 211 13.34 -2.44 22.21
C VAL A 211 13.65 -0.96 21.96
N LYS A 212 14.76 -0.48 22.52
CA LYS A 212 15.32 0.84 22.19
C LYS A 212 16.04 0.73 20.85
N LYS A 213 15.79 1.68 19.98
CA LYS A 213 16.51 1.80 18.71
C LYS A 213 17.69 2.72 18.85
#